data_50ae42b66de588ffa04f3101147c9f37
#
_entry.id   50ae42b66de588ffa04f3101147c9f37
#
_cell.length_a   1.000
_cell.length_b   1.000
_cell.length_c   1.000
_cell.angle_alpha   90.00
_cell.angle_beta   90.00
_cell.angle_gamma   90.00
#
_symmetry.space_group_name_H-M   'P 1'
#
loop_
_entity.id
_entity.type
_entity.pdbx_description
1 polymer ?
#
loop_
_entity_poly.entity_id
_entity_poly.type
_entity_poly.pdbx_seq_one_letter_code
_entity_poly.pdbx_strand_id
1 'polypeptide(L)'
;MSENNNEQFKMPPKRPRGPMGRGPGMITEKARDFKGSTKKLIKYLGRYWAAIIAVMIFAAVSTVFSVAGPKVMGKATTALAEGLMNKIAGTGGIDFDYIAKVLLFTLALYVVSAIFMFAQGLIMTGITQKTCYRMRKDITSKINRMPMKYFESRTYGEVLSRITNDVDTLGQSLNQSITQIITSVATLVGTLVMMLSISPLMTLISLVILPVSMILISFVIKHSQKYFRQQQEYLGHINGQVEEVYGGHLVIKAYNKEAETVKTFKEANNVLYKSAWKSQFLSGLMMPIMQFVGNLGYAGVAISGGILAIKNVITIGDIQAFIQYVKNFTQPIQQIAQVANQLQSMAAASERVFEFLDEEEEDITVENPVKPDHIEGSVEFSHVHFGYNPDQIIINDFSAKVKPGQQVAIVGPTGAGKTTMVKLLMRFYDVSSGAILVDGHDIRDYNRADLRDAFGMVLQDTWLFKGTIMENIRYGRLDATDEEVIAAAKAAHAHHFIQTLPGGYDMELNEDASNVSQGQKQLLTIARAILADNPILILDEATSSVDTRTEIRIQKALDNLMKGRTSFVIAHRLSTIKNADMILVMKDGDIIEQGTHDELLAKNGFYAELYNSQFEE
;
A
#
# COMPACT_ATOMS: atom_id res chain seq x y z
N MET A 1 42.96 17.81 -30.18
CA MET A 1 41.80 18.10 -31.07
C MET A 1 40.60 17.37 -30.47
N SER A 2 39.80 18.14 -29.80
CA SER A 2 38.62 17.69 -29.07
C SER A 2 37.39 18.07 -29.87
N GLU A 3 36.76 17.10 -30.49
CA GLU A 3 35.46 17.33 -31.10
C GLU A 3 34.35 17.18 -30.07
N ASN A 4 33.66 18.29 -29.83
CA ASN A 4 32.44 18.42 -29.06
C ASN A 4 31.27 17.78 -29.85
N ASN A 5 30.94 16.53 -29.60
CA ASN A 5 29.66 15.98 -30.05
C ASN A 5 28.62 16.15 -28.92
N ASN A 6 27.97 17.31 -28.94
CA ASN A 6 26.71 17.57 -28.26
C ASN A 6 25.54 17.03 -29.12
N GLU A 7 25.47 15.73 -29.33
CA GLU A 7 24.23 15.12 -29.79
C GLU A 7 23.26 15.08 -28.64
N GLN A 8 22.29 15.99 -28.66
CA GLN A 8 21.11 15.97 -27.83
C GLN A 8 20.33 14.70 -28.18
N PHE A 9 20.42 13.69 -27.30
CA PHE A 9 19.60 12.48 -27.36
C PHE A 9 18.13 12.90 -27.37
N LYS A 10 17.46 12.82 -28.53
CA LYS A 10 16.03 13.07 -28.67
C LYS A 10 15.31 11.91 -27.96
N MET A 11 14.60 12.22 -26.88
CA MET A 11 13.74 11.25 -26.19
C MET A 11 12.76 10.65 -27.21
N PRO A 12 12.55 9.33 -27.19
CA PRO A 12 11.43 8.74 -27.90
C PRO A 12 10.12 9.34 -27.34
N PRO A 13 9.07 9.49 -28.17
CA PRO A 13 7.81 10.08 -27.74
C PRO A 13 7.23 9.29 -26.57
N LYS A 14 6.78 10.01 -25.53
CA LYS A 14 6.12 9.44 -24.35
C LYS A 14 4.96 8.57 -24.81
N ARG A 15 5.10 7.24 -24.72
CA ARG A 15 3.95 6.33 -24.87
C ARG A 15 2.96 6.65 -23.75
N PRO A 16 1.64 6.63 -24.02
CA PRO A 16 0.64 6.78 -22.98
C PRO A 16 0.88 5.69 -21.92
N ARG A 17 1.05 6.12 -20.69
CA ARG A 17 1.24 5.23 -19.53
C ARG A 17 -0.03 4.39 -19.36
N GLY A 18 0.04 3.11 -19.68
CA GLY A 18 -0.94 2.15 -19.17
C GLY A 18 -0.90 2.09 -17.64
N PRO A 19 -1.96 1.62 -16.98
CA PRO A 19 -2.06 1.56 -15.52
C PRO A 19 -1.24 0.40 -14.94
N MET A 20 0.03 0.25 -15.30
CA MET A 20 0.92 -0.74 -14.69
C MET A 20 1.68 -0.13 -13.52
N GLY A 21 1.67 -0.86 -12.43
CA GLY A 21 2.13 -0.52 -11.11
C GLY A 21 3.48 0.19 -11.05
N ARG A 22 3.49 1.32 -10.36
CA ARG A 22 4.71 1.97 -9.92
C ARG A 22 5.38 1.04 -8.90
N GLY A 23 6.55 0.52 -9.25
CA GLY A 23 7.43 -0.16 -8.29
C GLY A 23 7.74 0.75 -7.08
N PRO A 24 8.21 0.20 -5.94
CA PRO A 24 8.43 0.92 -4.69
C PRO A 24 9.67 1.85 -4.77
N GLY A 25 9.62 2.85 -5.65
CA GLY A 25 10.58 3.94 -5.71
C GLY A 25 9.92 5.18 -5.12
N MET A 26 10.37 5.60 -3.95
CA MET A 26 9.98 6.81 -3.23
C MET A 26 10.00 8.05 -4.15
N ILE A 27 8.90 8.29 -4.85
CA ILE A 27 8.49 9.65 -5.16
C ILE A 27 7.63 10.05 -3.97
N THR A 28 8.11 10.96 -3.15
CA THR A 28 7.31 11.65 -2.14
C THR A 28 6.19 12.36 -2.88
N GLU A 29 5.08 11.68 -3.11
CA GLU A 29 3.87 12.32 -3.59
C GLU A 29 3.47 13.34 -2.53
N LYS A 30 3.42 14.60 -2.92
CA LYS A 30 2.91 15.63 -2.03
C LYS A 30 1.42 15.38 -1.84
N ALA A 31 0.95 15.40 -0.59
CA ALA A 31 -0.46 15.35 -0.30
C ALA A 31 -1.19 16.45 -1.09
N ARG A 32 -2.30 16.11 -1.72
CA ARG A 32 -3.17 17.05 -2.45
C ARG A 32 -3.88 17.98 -1.46
N ASP A 33 -4.40 17.39 -0.37
CA ASP A 33 -5.02 18.10 0.75
C ASP A 33 -4.27 17.83 2.06
N PHE A 34 -3.16 18.53 2.26
CA PHE A 34 -2.35 18.44 3.48
C PHE A 34 -3.16 18.78 4.74
N LYS A 35 -4.00 19.84 4.70
CA LYS A 35 -4.76 20.30 5.87
C LYS A 35 -5.87 19.32 6.25
N GLY A 36 -6.64 18.83 5.28
CA GLY A 36 -7.72 17.87 5.52
C GLY A 36 -7.20 16.56 6.06
N SER A 37 -6.17 15.99 5.43
CA SER A 37 -5.55 14.73 5.85
C SER A 37 -4.95 14.80 7.24
N THR A 38 -4.23 15.91 7.56
CA THR A 38 -3.67 16.13 8.91
C THR A 38 -4.79 16.30 9.94
N LYS A 39 -5.89 17.00 9.63
CA LYS A 39 -7.03 17.17 10.54
C LYS A 39 -7.71 15.82 10.84
N LYS A 40 -7.90 14.96 9.82
CA LYS A 40 -8.44 13.61 10.01
C LYS A 40 -7.53 12.76 10.89
N LEU A 41 -6.22 12.81 10.66
CA LEU A 41 -5.24 12.10 11.47
C LEU A 41 -5.25 12.57 12.94
N ILE A 42 -5.28 13.88 13.19
CA ILE A 42 -5.38 14.45 14.55
C ILE A 42 -6.68 13.99 15.23
N LYS A 43 -7.81 13.98 14.51
CA LYS A 43 -9.09 13.48 15.03
C LYS A 43 -8.99 11.98 15.38
N TYR A 44 -8.30 11.19 14.55
CA TYR A 44 -8.09 9.76 14.78
C TYR A 44 -7.21 9.49 16.01
N LEU A 45 -6.19 10.34 16.23
CA LEU A 45 -5.33 10.34 17.42
C LEU A 45 -6.02 10.88 18.68
N GLY A 46 -7.19 11.50 18.56
CA GLY A 46 -7.91 12.16 19.66
C GLY A 46 -8.15 11.29 20.89
N ARG A 47 -8.26 9.98 20.71
CA ARG A 47 -8.36 8.99 21.81
C ARG A 47 -7.12 8.96 22.71
N TYR A 48 -5.95 9.35 22.20
CA TYR A 48 -4.67 9.31 22.92
C TYR A 48 -4.21 10.69 23.36
N TRP A 49 -5.09 11.71 23.37
CA TRP A 49 -4.73 13.10 23.64
C TRP A 49 -4.02 13.30 24.98
N ALA A 50 -4.51 12.65 26.04
CA ALA A 50 -3.87 12.74 27.36
C ALA A 50 -2.43 12.20 27.35
N ALA A 51 -2.18 11.08 26.64
CA ALA A 51 -0.86 10.51 26.53
C ALA A 51 0.07 11.38 25.64
N ILE A 52 -0.46 12.03 24.61
CA ILE A 52 0.29 12.99 23.78
C ILE A 52 0.70 14.22 24.60
N ILE A 53 -0.20 14.73 25.44
CA ILE A 53 0.14 15.82 26.37
C ILE A 53 1.25 15.40 27.35
N ALA A 54 1.18 14.19 27.91
CA ALA A 54 2.24 13.66 28.77
C ALA A 54 3.59 13.58 28.02
N VAL A 55 3.60 13.12 26.77
CA VAL A 55 4.79 13.12 25.90
C VAL A 55 5.33 14.53 25.71
N MET A 56 4.48 15.53 25.48
CA MET A 56 4.89 16.93 25.34
C MET A 56 5.53 17.47 26.61
N ILE A 57 4.93 17.20 27.76
CA ILE A 57 5.45 17.63 29.07
C ILE A 57 6.81 16.96 29.33
N PHE A 58 6.92 15.64 29.13
CA PHE A 58 8.18 14.93 29.37
C PHE A 58 9.29 15.40 28.42
N ALA A 59 8.96 15.69 27.16
CA ALA A 59 9.89 16.27 26.21
C ALA A 59 10.39 17.66 26.67
N ALA A 60 9.49 18.53 27.10
CA ALA A 60 9.85 19.86 27.60
C ALA A 60 10.73 19.78 28.86
N VAL A 61 10.35 18.96 29.83
CA VAL A 61 11.11 18.74 31.06
C VAL A 61 12.50 18.17 30.77
N SER A 62 12.59 17.13 29.97
CA SER A 62 13.87 16.53 29.54
C SER A 62 14.77 17.59 28.88
N THR A 63 14.21 18.43 28.01
CA THR A 63 14.96 19.47 27.31
C THR A 63 15.45 20.55 28.27
N VAL A 64 14.64 21.00 29.26
CA VAL A 64 15.05 21.98 30.25
C VAL A 64 16.26 21.49 31.04
N PHE A 65 16.26 20.24 31.51
CA PHE A 65 17.40 19.66 32.22
C PHE A 65 18.63 19.54 31.32
N SER A 66 18.46 19.12 30.06
CA SER A 66 19.55 19.00 29.09
C SER A 66 20.19 20.37 28.76
N VAL A 67 19.36 21.42 28.58
CA VAL A 67 19.82 22.78 28.26
C VAL A 67 20.46 23.48 29.45
N ALA A 68 20.08 23.15 30.68
CA ALA A 68 20.72 23.70 31.88
C ALA A 68 22.14 23.14 32.11
N GLY A 69 22.42 21.92 31.64
CA GLY A 69 23.68 21.22 31.86
C GLY A 69 24.93 22.00 31.51
N PRO A 70 25.08 22.58 30.30
CA PRO A 70 26.28 23.33 29.89
C PRO A 70 26.59 24.53 30.82
N LYS A 71 25.57 25.26 31.33
CA LYS A 71 25.80 26.38 32.25
C LYS A 71 26.28 25.92 33.63
N VAL A 72 25.73 24.81 34.12
CA VAL A 72 26.20 24.20 35.38
C VAL A 72 27.62 23.66 35.22
N MET A 73 27.92 22.99 34.12
CA MET A 73 29.25 22.49 33.80
C MET A 73 30.28 23.62 33.68
N GLY A 74 29.86 24.79 33.16
CA GLY A 74 30.68 26.00 33.10
C GLY A 74 31.20 26.46 34.47
N LYS A 75 30.41 26.28 35.55
CA LYS A 75 30.87 26.62 36.92
C LYS A 75 32.05 25.76 37.36
N ALA A 76 32.08 24.48 37.00
CA ALA A 76 33.20 23.59 37.27
C ALA A 76 34.47 24.05 36.52
N THR A 77 34.30 24.47 35.26
CA THR A 77 35.42 24.99 34.44
C THR A 77 35.96 26.30 34.97
N THR A 78 35.10 27.22 35.44
CA THR A 78 35.50 28.47 36.10
C THR A 78 36.27 28.18 37.37
N ALA A 79 35.76 27.30 38.24
CA ALA A 79 36.44 26.95 39.51
C ALA A 79 37.81 26.28 39.26
N LEU A 80 37.93 25.45 38.20
CA LEU A 80 39.20 24.86 37.80
C LEU A 80 40.20 25.94 37.33
N ALA A 81 39.77 26.90 36.50
CA ALA A 81 40.62 27.97 35.98
C ALA A 81 41.05 28.92 37.08
N GLU A 82 40.16 29.35 37.96
CA GLU A 82 40.47 30.19 39.11
C GLU A 82 41.42 29.48 40.10
N GLY A 83 41.14 28.22 40.42
CA GLY A 83 42.02 27.42 41.29
C GLY A 83 43.41 27.22 40.73
N LEU A 84 43.56 27.07 39.39
CA LEU A 84 44.86 27.01 38.73
C LEU A 84 45.60 28.33 38.79
N MET A 85 44.89 29.46 38.56
CA MET A 85 45.51 30.79 38.69
C MET A 85 45.95 31.06 40.12
N ASN A 86 45.12 30.74 41.13
CA ASN A 86 45.49 30.88 42.55
C ASN A 86 46.68 30.01 42.91
N LYS A 87 46.82 28.80 42.36
CA LYS A 87 47.97 27.93 42.56
C LYS A 87 49.25 28.52 41.95
N ILE A 88 49.16 29.10 40.74
CA ILE A 88 50.29 29.77 40.08
C ILE A 88 50.72 31.04 40.85
N ALA A 89 49.75 31.80 41.37
CA ALA A 89 49.97 33.00 42.16
C ALA A 89 50.41 32.70 43.61
N GLY A 90 50.45 31.44 44.05
CA GLY A 90 50.79 31.04 45.41
C GLY A 90 49.74 31.43 46.48
N THR A 91 48.53 31.80 46.08
CA THR A 91 47.46 32.29 46.94
C THR A 91 46.42 31.24 47.33
N GLY A 92 46.49 30.03 46.76
CA GLY A 92 45.53 28.95 47.03
C GLY A 92 45.70 27.73 46.16
N GLY A 93 44.72 26.85 46.10
CA GLY A 93 44.71 25.61 45.29
C GLY A 93 43.40 25.41 44.56
N ILE A 94 43.25 24.27 43.84
CA ILE A 94 42.05 23.89 43.15
C ILE A 94 41.10 23.24 44.15
N ASP A 95 39.86 23.71 44.21
CA ASP A 95 38.78 23.13 45.03
C ASP A 95 38.14 21.95 44.30
N PHE A 96 38.73 20.75 44.45
CA PHE A 96 38.23 19.53 43.87
C PHE A 96 36.88 19.09 44.44
N ASP A 97 36.58 19.41 45.71
CA ASP A 97 35.29 19.07 46.34
C ASP A 97 34.13 19.84 45.71
N TYR A 98 34.33 21.14 45.46
CA TYR A 98 33.34 21.93 44.75
C TYR A 98 33.13 21.44 43.32
N ILE A 99 34.22 21.17 42.59
CA ILE A 99 34.17 20.65 41.23
C ILE A 99 33.44 19.29 41.20
N ALA A 100 33.76 18.37 42.12
CA ALA A 100 33.08 17.09 42.23
C ALA A 100 31.56 17.22 42.47
N LYS A 101 31.15 18.13 43.37
CA LYS A 101 29.72 18.41 43.62
C LYS A 101 29.02 18.94 42.37
N VAL A 102 29.62 19.88 41.64
CA VAL A 102 29.08 20.44 40.41
C VAL A 102 28.96 19.36 39.32
N LEU A 103 29.96 18.49 39.18
CA LEU A 103 29.95 17.37 38.21
C LEU A 103 28.87 16.34 38.56
N LEU A 104 28.73 15.95 39.84
CA LEU A 104 27.68 15.05 40.31
C LEU A 104 26.29 15.65 40.09
N PHE A 105 26.10 16.94 40.34
CA PHE A 105 24.83 17.63 40.08
C PHE A 105 24.54 17.66 38.57
N THR A 106 25.53 17.93 37.71
CA THR A 106 25.38 17.89 36.25
C THR A 106 25.02 16.49 35.77
N LEU A 107 25.65 15.46 36.33
CA LEU A 107 25.34 14.06 36.03
C LEU A 107 23.88 13.73 36.40
N ALA A 108 23.43 14.18 37.59
CA ALA A 108 22.05 14.00 38.03
C ALA A 108 21.04 14.65 37.07
N LEU A 109 21.32 15.90 36.59
CA LEU A 109 20.50 16.58 35.59
C LEU A 109 20.38 15.77 34.28
N TYR A 110 21.49 15.22 33.79
CA TYR A 110 21.47 14.42 32.58
C TYR A 110 20.78 13.06 32.77
N VAL A 111 20.94 12.42 33.94
CA VAL A 111 20.23 11.17 34.24
C VAL A 111 18.72 11.42 34.31
N VAL A 112 18.27 12.48 34.96
CA VAL A 112 16.86 12.86 35.00
C VAL A 112 16.34 13.17 33.61
N SER A 113 17.08 13.93 32.80
CA SER A 113 16.74 14.19 31.39
C SER A 113 16.58 12.88 30.60
N ALA A 114 17.51 11.94 30.77
CA ALA A 114 17.47 10.64 30.07
C ALA A 114 16.25 9.79 30.48
N ILE A 115 15.88 9.81 31.77
CA ILE A 115 14.68 9.09 32.26
C ILE A 115 13.41 9.66 31.62
N PHE A 116 13.25 10.99 31.57
CA PHE A 116 12.09 11.61 30.93
C PHE A 116 12.07 11.34 29.43
N MET A 117 13.22 11.39 28.74
CA MET A 117 13.34 11.06 27.33
C MET A 117 12.98 9.60 27.05
N PHE A 118 13.41 8.67 27.89
CA PHE A 118 13.07 7.26 27.79
C PHE A 118 11.56 7.02 27.99
N ALA A 119 10.99 7.59 29.05
CA ALA A 119 9.55 7.48 29.33
C ALA A 119 8.70 8.05 28.19
N GLN A 120 9.08 9.21 27.65
CA GLN A 120 8.47 9.81 26.46
C GLN A 120 8.50 8.86 25.26
N GLY A 121 9.66 8.25 24.98
CA GLY A 121 9.84 7.30 23.87
C GLY A 121 8.93 6.08 24.01
N LEU A 122 8.83 5.50 25.22
CA LEU A 122 7.95 4.36 25.50
C LEU A 122 6.47 4.70 25.26
N ILE A 123 6.01 5.85 25.76
CA ILE A 123 4.62 6.28 25.60
C ILE A 123 4.32 6.52 24.12
N MET A 124 5.20 7.24 23.41
CA MET A 124 4.99 7.56 21.99
C MET A 124 4.99 6.30 21.11
N THR A 125 5.90 5.36 21.36
CA THR A 125 5.91 4.06 20.68
C THR A 125 4.60 3.30 20.94
N GLY A 126 4.11 3.29 22.18
CA GLY A 126 2.83 2.67 22.54
C GLY A 126 1.64 3.28 21.79
N ILE A 127 1.57 4.61 21.70
CA ILE A 127 0.53 5.34 20.95
C ILE A 127 0.60 4.96 19.47
N THR A 128 1.80 5.01 18.89
CA THR A 128 2.03 4.72 17.46
C THR A 128 1.61 3.31 17.11
N GLN A 129 2.06 2.30 17.87
CA GLN A 129 1.74 0.90 17.57
C GLN A 129 0.24 0.61 17.71
N LYS A 130 -0.43 1.16 18.74
CA LYS A 130 -1.89 1.02 18.89
C LYS A 130 -2.65 1.71 17.75
N THR A 131 -2.14 2.84 17.26
CA THR A 131 -2.73 3.57 16.13
C THR A 131 -2.59 2.75 14.83
N CYS A 132 -1.40 2.23 14.52
CA CYS A 132 -1.16 1.39 13.36
C CYS A 132 -1.98 0.10 13.41
N TYR A 133 -2.05 -0.58 14.55
CA TYR A 133 -2.89 -1.75 14.75
C TYR A 133 -4.36 -1.47 14.44
N ARG A 134 -4.89 -0.36 14.98
CA ARG A 134 -6.28 0.04 14.74
C ARG A 134 -6.53 0.38 13.28
N MET A 135 -5.62 1.13 12.63
CA MET A 135 -5.74 1.46 11.21
C MET A 135 -5.77 0.21 10.34
N ARG A 136 -4.86 -0.75 10.57
CA ARG A 136 -4.87 -2.02 9.83
C ARG A 136 -6.17 -2.79 10.05
N LYS A 137 -6.67 -2.84 11.28
CA LYS A 137 -7.96 -3.47 11.59
C LYS A 137 -9.11 -2.80 10.85
N ASP A 138 -9.18 -1.45 10.87
CA ASP A 138 -10.23 -0.68 10.20
C ASP A 138 -10.16 -0.89 8.67
N ILE A 139 -8.94 -0.86 8.07
CA ILE A 139 -8.74 -1.12 6.64
C ILE A 139 -9.16 -2.56 6.28
N THR A 140 -8.71 -3.58 7.05
CA THR A 140 -9.05 -4.98 6.77
C THR A 140 -10.56 -5.22 6.88
N SER A 141 -11.21 -4.64 7.88
CA SER A 141 -12.68 -4.71 8.01
C SER A 141 -13.38 -4.02 6.85
N LYS A 142 -12.84 -2.91 6.37
CA LYS A 142 -13.38 -2.14 5.23
C LYS A 142 -13.26 -2.93 3.93
N ILE A 143 -12.11 -3.61 3.68
CA ILE A 143 -11.89 -4.41 2.47
C ILE A 143 -13.04 -5.40 2.25
N ASN A 144 -13.48 -6.09 3.29
CA ASN A 144 -14.56 -7.08 3.20
C ASN A 144 -15.94 -6.47 2.93
N ARG A 145 -16.08 -5.15 2.99
CA ARG A 145 -17.34 -4.42 2.75
C ARG A 145 -17.29 -3.52 1.52
N MET A 146 -16.18 -3.55 0.78
CA MET A 146 -16.02 -2.73 -0.42
C MET A 146 -16.74 -3.35 -1.62
N PRO A 147 -17.37 -2.53 -2.47
CA PRO A 147 -18.00 -3.01 -3.70
C PRO A 147 -16.96 -3.53 -4.70
N MET A 148 -17.35 -4.50 -5.51
CA MET A 148 -16.47 -5.11 -6.54
C MET A 148 -15.92 -4.06 -7.52
N LYS A 149 -16.67 -3.03 -7.85
CA LYS A 149 -16.28 -1.87 -8.67
C LYS A 149 -14.96 -1.24 -8.20
N TYR A 150 -14.73 -1.18 -6.89
CA TYR A 150 -13.51 -0.61 -6.33
C TYR A 150 -12.28 -1.43 -6.72
N PHE A 151 -12.37 -2.77 -6.58
CA PHE A 151 -11.27 -3.68 -6.88
C PHE A 151 -10.98 -3.80 -8.37
N GLU A 152 -12.01 -3.75 -9.22
CA GLU A 152 -11.84 -3.81 -10.68
C GLU A 152 -11.18 -2.53 -11.25
N SER A 153 -11.35 -1.39 -10.58
CA SER A 153 -10.76 -0.12 -10.98
C SER A 153 -9.31 0.09 -10.52
N ARG A 154 -8.79 -0.77 -9.64
CA ARG A 154 -7.49 -0.62 -8.98
C ARG A 154 -6.68 -1.92 -8.99
N THR A 155 -5.37 -1.81 -8.83
CA THR A 155 -4.52 -3.01 -8.75
C THR A 155 -4.46 -3.56 -7.32
N TYR A 156 -4.31 -4.88 -7.17
CA TYR A 156 -4.11 -5.52 -5.85
C TYR A 156 -2.95 -4.90 -5.07
N GLY A 157 -1.85 -4.59 -5.77
CA GLY A 157 -0.67 -3.97 -5.17
C GLY A 157 -0.95 -2.59 -4.57
N GLU A 158 -1.83 -1.80 -5.20
CA GLU A 158 -2.25 -0.49 -4.67
C GLU A 158 -3.01 -0.63 -3.35
N VAL A 159 -3.96 -1.55 -3.28
CA VAL A 159 -4.76 -1.80 -2.06
C VAL A 159 -3.88 -2.36 -0.94
N LEU A 160 -3.02 -3.35 -1.25
CA LEU A 160 -2.10 -3.94 -0.28
C LEU A 160 -1.11 -2.91 0.27
N SER A 161 -0.60 -2.02 -0.58
CA SER A 161 0.33 -0.95 -0.17
C SER A 161 -0.29 -0.01 0.88
N ARG A 162 -1.60 0.20 0.87
CA ARG A 162 -2.29 1.03 1.88
C ARG A 162 -2.26 0.39 3.27
N ILE A 163 -2.41 -0.94 3.34
CA ILE A 163 -2.38 -1.70 4.62
C ILE A 163 -0.96 -1.76 5.18
N THR A 164 0.03 -1.96 4.31
CA THR A 164 1.43 -2.17 4.68
C THR A 164 2.19 -0.85 4.68
N ASN A 165 2.60 -0.37 3.52
CA ASN A 165 3.55 0.73 3.37
C ASN A 165 3.02 2.07 3.89
N ASP A 166 1.73 2.40 3.64
CA ASP A 166 1.18 3.68 4.08
C ASP A 166 0.98 3.73 5.58
N VAL A 167 0.48 2.65 6.21
CA VAL A 167 0.35 2.58 7.67
C VAL A 167 1.71 2.57 8.35
N ASP A 168 2.73 1.89 7.78
CA ASP A 168 4.09 1.91 8.31
C ASP A 168 4.74 3.30 8.19
N THR A 169 4.55 3.97 7.06
CA THR A 169 5.00 5.36 6.85
C THR A 169 4.36 6.31 7.86
N LEU A 170 3.05 6.16 8.12
CA LEU A 170 2.35 6.91 9.16
C LEU A 170 2.95 6.62 10.53
N GLY A 171 3.18 5.35 10.88
CA GLY A 171 3.75 4.96 12.16
C GLY A 171 5.14 5.53 12.39
N GLN A 172 6.04 5.38 11.43
CA GLN A 172 7.39 5.93 11.53
C GLN A 172 7.39 7.45 11.64
N SER A 173 6.60 8.12 10.79
CA SER A 173 6.53 9.58 10.80
C SER A 173 5.89 10.13 12.07
N LEU A 174 4.84 9.49 12.61
CA LEU A 174 4.23 9.88 13.88
C LEU A 174 5.25 9.80 15.03
N ASN A 175 5.95 8.66 15.14
CA ASN A 175 6.90 8.44 16.23
C ASN A 175 8.06 9.45 16.19
N GLN A 176 8.62 9.68 15.02
CA GLN A 176 9.78 10.55 14.84
C GLN A 176 9.38 12.03 14.83
N SER A 177 8.39 12.43 14.02
CA SER A 177 8.11 13.84 13.76
C SER A 177 7.54 14.58 14.96
N ILE A 178 6.59 13.99 15.70
CA ILE A 178 5.98 14.65 16.85
C ILE A 178 7.02 14.89 17.94
N THR A 179 7.75 13.84 18.31
CA THR A 179 8.81 13.92 19.32
C THR A 179 9.88 14.94 18.93
N GLN A 180 10.35 14.86 17.67
CA GLN A 180 11.42 15.71 17.16
C GLN A 180 11.04 17.20 17.09
N ILE A 181 9.82 17.54 16.67
CA ILE A 181 9.35 18.92 16.64
C ILE A 181 9.37 19.51 18.05
N ILE A 182 8.79 18.80 19.02
CA ILE A 182 8.67 19.28 20.40
C ILE A 182 10.06 19.50 21.01
N THR A 183 10.94 18.50 20.92
CA THR A 183 12.29 18.60 21.46
C THR A 183 13.12 19.67 20.74
N SER A 184 13.01 19.79 19.41
CA SER A 184 13.74 20.80 18.64
C SER A 184 13.29 22.22 18.98
N VAL A 185 11.98 22.47 19.08
CA VAL A 185 11.44 23.78 19.45
C VAL A 185 11.83 24.13 20.91
N ALA A 186 11.67 23.18 21.83
CA ALA A 186 12.06 23.38 23.23
C ALA A 186 13.57 23.66 23.39
N THR A 187 14.41 22.92 22.65
CA THR A 187 15.87 23.12 22.63
C THR A 187 16.24 24.49 22.05
N LEU A 188 15.62 24.88 20.93
CA LEU A 188 15.86 26.20 20.32
C LEU A 188 15.53 27.32 21.27
N VAL A 189 14.32 27.31 21.86
CA VAL A 189 13.87 28.35 22.80
C VAL A 189 14.74 28.36 24.06
N GLY A 190 14.95 27.16 24.65
CA GLY A 190 15.76 27.04 25.87
C GLY A 190 17.20 27.48 25.66
N THR A 191 17.83 27.05 24.56
CA THR A 191 19.21 27.45 24.21
C THR A 191 19.30 28.95 23.96
N LEU A 192 18.35 29.55 23.23
CA LEU A 192 18.34 31.01 22.99
C LEU A 192 18.21 31.80 24.30
N VAL A 193 17.33 31.40 25.22
CA VAL A 193 17.18 32.01 26.53
C VAL A 193 18.49 31.93 27.33
N MET A 194 19.15 30.76 27.31
CA MET A 194 20.43 30.59 28.02
C MET A 194 21.55 31.41 27.38
N MET A 195 21.63 31.52 26.07
CA MET A 195 22.61 32.36 25.36
C MET A 195 22.42 33.84 25.69
N LEU A 196 21.16 34.34 25.67
CA LEU A 196 20.85 35.71 26.06
C LEU A 196 21.17 35.99 27.52
N SER A 197 21.00 35.01 28.42
CA SER A 197 21.34 35.14 29.85
C SER A 197 22.84 35.23 30.12
N ILE A 198 23.71 34.78 29.21
CA ILE A 198 25.17 34.87 29.31
C ILE A 198 25.67 36.19 28.70
N SER A 199 25.38 36.42 27.44
CA SER A 199 25.82 37.61 26.71
C SER A 199 24.95 37.89 25.47
N PRO A 200 24.19 39.00 25.44
CA PRO A 200 23.45 39.42 24.26
C PRO A 200 24.34 39.67 23.04
N LEU A 201 25.55 40.19 23.24
CA LEU A 201 26.53 40.47 22.16
C LEU A 201 26.99 39.18 21.49
N MET A 202 27.38 38.16 22.26
CA MET A 202 27.81 36.87 21.73
C MET A 202 26.63 36.15 21.05
N THR A 203 25.41 36.32 21.59
CA THR A 203 24.19 35.77 20.97
C THR A 203 23.95 36.40 19.60
N LEU A 204 24.10 37.73 19.46
CA LEU A 204 23.97 38.39 18.17
C LEU A 204 24.99 37.90 17.15
N ILE A 205 26.27 37.73 17.54
CA ILE A 205 27.31 37.18 16.67
C ILE A 205 26.91 35.77 16.20
N SER A 206 26.42 34.92 17.10
CA SER A 206 25.98 33.56 16.78
C SER A 206 24.76 33.53 15.85
N LEU A 207 23.81 34.46 16.04
CA LEU A 207 22.63 34.57 15.17
C LEU A 207 22.98 34.98 13.74
N VAL A 208 24.08 35.75 13.52
CA VAL A 208 24.54 36.10 12.16
C VAL A 208 24.97 34.88 11.37
N ILE A 209 25.42 33.81 12.01
CA ILE A 209 25.81 32.55 11.37
C ILE A 209 24.64 31.91 10.65
N LEU A 210 23.41 32.04 11.14
CA LEU A 210 22.22 31.44 10.56
C LEU A 210 21.91 31.92 9.14
N PRO A 211 21.77 33.22 8.87
CA PRO A 211 21.51 33.67 7.50
C PRO A 211 22.66 33.34 6.55
N VAL A 212 23.91 33.39 7.00
CA VAL A 212 25.05 32.95 6.19
C VAL A 212 24.95 31.47 5.81
N SER A 213 24.63 30.61 6.79
CA SER A 213 24.39 29.19 6.53
C SER A 213 23.23 28.95 5.58
N MET A 214 22.10 29.65 5.78
CA MET A 214 20.92 29.52 4.92
C MET A 214 21.21 29.93 3.46
N ILE A 215 21.97 31.00 3.24
CA ILE A 215 22.35 31.44 1.90
C ILE A 215 23.20 30.38 1.22
N LEU A 216 24.24 29.86 1.91
CA LEU A 216 25.13 28.85 1.36
C LEU A 216 24.39 27.53 1.06
N ILE A 217 23.54 27.07 1.97
CA ILE A 217 22.70 25.88 1.77
C ILE A 217 21.76 26.07 0.58
N SER A 218 21.08 27.20 0.49
CA SER A 218 20.16 27.52 -0.61
C SER A 218 20.87 27.51 -1.96
N PHE A 219 22.10 28.02 -2.00
CA PHE A 219 22.96 28.01 -3.20
C PHE A 219 23.27 26.56 -3.61
N VAL A 220 23.70 25.72 -2.69
CA VAL A 220 23.99 24.29 -2.96
C VAL A 220 22.73 23.54 -3.42
N ILE A 221 21.61 23.71 -2.72
CA ILE A 221 20.34 23.06 -3.09
C ILE A 221 19.91 23.46 -4.50
N LYS A 222 19.92 24.75 -4.82
CA LYS A 222 19.51 25.26 -6.13
C LYS A 222 20.33 24.64 -7.27
N HIS A 223 21.63 24.43 -7.07
CA HIS A 223 22.50 23.83 -8.08
C HIS A 223 22.41 22.30 -8.12
N SER A 224 22.20 21.65 -6.98
CA SER A 224 22.06 20.20 -6.86
C SER A 224 20.72 19.69 -7.40
N GLN A 225 19.65 20.47 -7.27
CA GLN A 225 18.26 20.04 -7.57
C GLN A 225 18.06 19.57 -9.01
N LYS A 226 18.75 20.19 -9.98
CA LYS A 226 18.70 19.78 -11.40
C LYS A 226 19.21 18.34 -11.56
N TYR A 227 20.35 18.04 -10.96
CA TYR A 227 20.99 16.72 -11.09
C TYR A 227 20.24 15.67 -10.28
N PHE A 228 19.70 16.04 -9.13
CA PHE A 228 18.85 15.16 -8.34
C PHE A 228 17.58 14.74 -9.08
N ARG A 229 16.91 15.68 -9.77
CA ARG A 229 15.73 15.38 -10.60
C ARG A 229 16.09 14.44 -11.75
N GLN A 230 17.20 14.71 -12.45
CA GLN A 230 17.69 13.87 -13.52
C GLN A 230 18.07 12.46 -13.03
N GLN A 231 18.71 12.36 -11.87
CA GLN A 231 19.02 11.09 -11.22
C GLN A 231 17.73 10.28 -10.95
N GLN A 232 16.68 10.89 -10.39
CA GLN A 232 15.42 10.20 -10.11
C GLN A 232 14.70 9.78 -11.41
N GLU A 233 14.73 10.62 -12.43
CA GLU A 233 14.14 10.30 -13.73
C GLU A 233 14.82 9.08 -14.37
N TYR A 234 16.16 9.08 -14.44
CA TYR A 234 16.89 7.97 -15.04
C TYR A 234 16.89 6.71 -14.19
N LEU A 235 16.80 6.81 -12.86
CA LEU A 235 16.58 5.67 -11.99
C LEU A 235 15.22 5.00 -12.29
N GLY A 236 14.18 5.80 -12.50
CA GLY A 236 12.88 5.31 -12.93
C GLY A 236 12.92 4.62 -14.31
N HIS A 237 13.67 5.19 -15.27
CA HIS A 237 13.86 4.56 -16.59
C HIS A 237 14.59 3.21 -16.50
N ILE A 238 15.65 3.13 -15.71
CA ILE A 238 16.41 1.88 -15.53
C ILE A 238 15.54 0.82 -14.85
N ASN A 239 14.80 1.18 -13.80
CA ASN A 239 13.92 0.23 -13.13
C ASN A 239 12.85 -0.30 -14.10
N GLY A 240 12.21 0.58 -14.88
CA GLY A 240 11.23 0.16 -15.88
C GLY A 240 11.85 -0.73 -16.97
N GLN A 241 13.07 -0.43 -17.41
CA GLN A 241 13.79 -1.25 -18.39
C GLN A 241 14.15 -2.63 -17.81
N VAL A 242 14.59 -2.70 -16.55
CA VAL A 242 14.90 -3.97 -15.88
C VAL A 242 13.64 -4.82 -15.76
N GLU A 243 12.51 -4.23 -15.38
CA GLU A 243 11.22 -4.93 -15.28
C GLU A 243 10.77 -5.47 -16.66
N GLU A 244 10.85 -4.64 -17.70
CA GLU A 244 10.51 -5.04 -19.08
C GLU A 244 11.43 -6.16 -19.59
N VAL A 245 12.75 -6.01 -19.40
CA VAL A 245 13.75 -6.99 -19.84
C VAL A 245 13.61 -8.32 -19.08
N TYR A 246 13.36 -8.25 -17.77
CA TYR A 246 13.18 -9.46 -16.96
C TYR A 246 11.88 -10.17 -17.29
N GLY A 247 10.77 -9.45 -17.42
CA GLY A 247 9.48 -10.00 -17.84
C GLY A 247 9.50 -10.58 -19.26
N GLY A 248 10.22 -9.91 -20.19
CA GLY A 248 10.36 -10.32 -21.59
C GLY A 248 11.61 -11.17 -21.89
N HIS A 249 12.29 -11.73 -20.86
CA HIS A 249 13.61 -12.38 -21.04
C HIS A 249 13.59 -13.53 -22.06
N LEU A 250 12.53 -14.34 -22.05
CA LEU A 250 12.36 -15.43 -23.01
C LEU A 250 12.32 -14.91 -24.47
N VAL A 251 11.60 -13.80 -24.69
CA VAL A 251 11.50 -13.17 -26.02
C VAL A 251 12.85 -12.63 -26.46
N ILE A 252 13.58 -11.93 -25.56
CA ILE A 252 14.91 -11.41 -25.85
C ILE A 252 15.86 -12.52 -26.25
N LYS A 253 15.83 -13.66 -25.54
CA LYS A 253 16.61 -14.85 -25.85
C LYS A 253 16.23 -15.47 -27.20
N ALA A 254 14.90 -15.62 -27.47
CA ALA A 254 14.40 -16.21 -28.70
C ALA A 254 14.80 -15.41 -29.95
N TYR A 255 14.92 -14.07 -29.81
CA TYR A 255 15.31 -13.17 -30.91
C TYR A 255 16.78 -12.72 -30.90
N ASN A 256 17.62 -13.23 -29.99
CA ASN A 256 19.05 -12.87 -29.84
C ASN A 256 19.29 -11.36 -29.71
N LYS A 257 18.48 -10.68 -28.86
CA LYS A 257 18.52 -9.22 -28.67
C LYS A 257 19.27 -8.77 -27.41
N GLU A 258 20.04 -9.63 -26.77
CA GLU A 258 20.75 -9.32 -25.51
C GLU A 258 21.75 -8.18 -25.66
N ALA A 259 22.52 -8.16 -26.77
CA ALA A 259 23.52 -7.13 -27.01
C ALA A 259 22.90 -5.74 -27.16
N GLU A 260 21.75 -5.63 -27.84
CA GLU A 260 21.00 -4.39 -28.01
C GLU A 260 20.42 -3.90 -26.67
N THR A 261 19.83 -4.82 -25.91
CA THR A 261 19.28 -4.56 -24.57
C THR A 261 20.35 -4.03 -23.61
N VAL A 262 21.53 -4.68 -23.57
CA VAL A 262 22.68 -4.25 -22.75
C VAL A 262 23.19 -2.89 -23.19
N LYS A 263 23.22 -2.59 -24.49
CA LYS A 263 23.64 -1.27 -25.01
C LYS A 263 22.71 -0.18 -24.52
N THR A 264 21.40 -0.35 -24.65
CA THR A 264 20.37 0.61 -24.17
C THR A 264 20.49 0.84 -22.67
N PHE A 265 20.67 -0.25 -21.88
CA PHE A 265 20.91 -0.16 -20.45
C PHE A 265 22.15 0.66 -20.10
N LYS A 266 23.29 0.40 -20.78
CA LYS A 266 24.53 1.13 -20.56
C LYS A 266 24.40 2.64 -20.84
N GLU A 267 23.65 3.01 -21.88
CA GLU A 267 23.40 4.42 -22.22
C GLU A 267 22.62 5.13 -21.11
N ALA A 268 21.50 4.53 -20.65
CA ALA A 268 20.72 5.06 -19.54
C ALA A 268 21.52 5.12 -18.23
N ASN A 269 22.29 4.06 -17.93
CA ASN A 269 23.11 3.97 -16.74
C ASN A 269 24.27 5.01 -16.72
N ASN A 270 24.84 5.34 -17.88
CA ASN A 270 25.85 6.41 -17.98
C ASN A 270 25.28 7.78 -17.62
N VAL A 271 24.04 8.08 -18.03
CA VAL A 271 23.37 9.32 -17.64
C VAL A 271 23.05 9.34 -16.16
N LEU A 272 22.53 8.21 -15.63
CA LEU A 272 22.32 8.04 -14.20
C LEU A 272 23.61 8.25 -13.40
N TYR A 273 24.70 7.61 -13.80
CA TYR A 273 26.02 7.75 -13.16
C TYR A 273 26.47 9.21 -13.09
N LYS A 274 26.46 9.92 -14.23
CA LYS A 274 26.89 11.34 -14.30
C LYS A 274 26.01 12.26 -13.44
N SER A 275 24.69 12.05 -13.46
CA SER A 275 23.75 12.86 -12.66
C SER A 275 23.83 12.53 -11.18
N ALA A 276 23.94 11.25 -10.83
CA ALA A 276 24.11 10.80 -9.45
C ALA A 276 25.44 11.29 -8.84
N TRP A 277 26.54 11.20 -9.59
CA TRP A 277 27.84 11.69 -9.13
C TRP A 277 27.77 13.19 -8.78
N LYS A 278 27.23 14.02 -9.72
CA LYS A 278 27.09 15.47 -9.50
C LYS A 278 26.13 15.81 -8.35
N SER A 279 25.01 15.10 -8.26
CA SER A 279 24.04 15.25 -7.19
C SER A 279 24.65 14.92 -5.82
N GLN A 280 25.34 13.79 -5.72
CA GLN A 280 25.99 13.33 -4.47
C GLN A 280 27.17 14.23 -4.08
N PHE A 281 28.00 14.65 -5.05
CA PHE A 281 29.11 15.57 -4.78
C PHE A 281 28.61 16.89 -4.21
N LEU A 282 27.62 17.54 -4.87
CA LEU A 282 27.07 18.81 -4.39
C LEU A 282 26.37 18.64 -3.03
N SER A 283 25.58 17.59 -2.86
CA SER A 283 24.93 17.31 -1.58
C SER A 283 25.94 16.98 -0.48
N GLY A 284 27.02 16.27 -0.80
CA GLY A 284 28.10 15.95 0.10
C GLY A 284 28.88 17.17 0.62
N LEU A 285 28.93 18.26 -0.15
CA LEU A 285 29.53 19.52 0.28
C LEU A 285 28.76 20.24 1.39
N MET A 286 27.49 19.91 1.61
CA MET A 286 26.67 20.58 2.63
C MET A 286 27.26 20.42 4.02
N MET A 287 27.67 19.21 4.42
CA MET A 287 28.26 18.97 5.74
C MET A 287 29.57 19.73 5.97
N PRO A 288 30.59 19.66 5.07
CA PRO A 288 31.81 20.45 5.20
C PRO A 288 31.56 21.96 5.23
N ILE A 289 30.65 22.49 4.41
CA ILE A 289 30.30 23.92 4.42
C ILE A 289 29.68 24.30 5.77
N MET A 290 28.75 23.51 6.29
CA MET A 290 28.12 23.76 7.59
C MET A 290 29.14 23.70 8.73
N GLN A 291 30.07 22.74 8.70
CA GLN A 291 31.17 22.67 9.67
C GLN A 291 32.10 23.88 9.59
N PHE A 292 32.45 24.32 8.38
CA PHE A 292 33.27 25.51 8.18
C PHE A 292 32.62 26.75 8.75
N VAL A 293 31.34 27.00 8.42
CA VAL A 293 30.56 28.14 8.95
C VAL A 293 30.42 28.03 10.48
N GLY A 294 30.15 26.84 10.99
CA GLY A 294 30.11 26.58 12.43
C GLY A 294 31.44 26.88 13.15
N ASN A 295 32.58 26.50 12.52
CA ASN A 295 33.90 26.80 13.07
C ASN A 295 34.25 28.29 13.01
N LEU A 296 33.82 29.02 11.97
CA LEU A 296 33.94 30.50 11.97
C LEU A 296 33.15 31.13 13.11
N GLY A 297 31.94 30.63 13.35
CA GLY A 297 31.15 31.05 14.49
C GLY A 297 31.81 30.75 15.84
N TYR A 298 32.37 29.54 15.96
CA TYR A 298 33.15 29.17 17.14
C TYR A 298 34.32 30.15 17.38
N ALA A 299 35.09 30.47 16.33
CA ALA A 299 36.20 31.43 16.42
C ALA A 299 35.70 32.81 16.83
N GLY A 300 34.59 33.30 16.24
CA GLY A 300 33.98 34.59 16.63
C GLY A 300 33.53 34.64 18.09
N VAL A 301 32.90 33.57 18.56
CA VAL A 301 32.48 33.40 19.95
C VAL A 301 33.68 33.30 20.88
N ALA A 302 34.74 32.58 20.54
CA ALA A 302 35.94 32.43 21.34
C ALA A 302 36.69 33.79 21.51
N ILE A 303 36.83 34.53 20.40
CA ILE A 303 37.46 35.84 20.41
C ILE A 303 36.64 36.84 21.23
N SER A 304 35.34 36.98 20.96
CA SER A 304 34.47 37.91 21.68
C SER A 304 34.33 37.53 23.15
N GLY A 305 34.20 36.24 23.43
CA GLY A 305 34.15 35.71 24.79
C GLY A 305 35.45 35.93 25.55
N GLY A 306 36.60 35.74 24.92
CA GLY A 306 37.93 36.06 25.52
C GLY A 306 38.06 37.54 25.88
N ILE A 307 37.65 38.44 24.98
CA ILE A 307 37.65 39.90 25.25
C ILE A 307 36.74 40.25 26.45
N LEU A 308 35.53 39.66 26.50
CA LEU A 308 34.60 39.89 27.61
C LEU A 308 35.08 39.29 28.93
N ALA A 309 35.78 38.16 28.91
CA ALA A 309 36.36 37.54 30.09
C ALA A 309 37.53 38.38 30.66
N ILE A 310 38.40 38.92 29.78
CA ILE A 310 39.47 39.87 30.21
C ILE A 310 38.87 41.11 30.87
N LYS A 311 37.71 41.58 30.41
CA LYS A 311 36.96 42.69 31.02
C LYS A 311 36.14 42.28 32.24
N ASN A 312 36.23 41.06 32.72
CA ASN A 312 35.47 40.51 33.85
C ASN A 312 33.94 40.59 33.69
N VAL A 313 33.44 40.63 32.45
CA VAL A 313 31.98 40.66 32.18
C VAL A 313 31.38 39.25 32.22
N ILE A 314 32.14 38.24 31.78
CA ILE A 314 31.76 36.82 31.78
C ILE A 314 32.93 35.97 32.32
N THR A 315 32.63 34.73 32.71
CA THR A 315 33.63 33.77 33.20
C THR A 315 34.18 32.87 32.07
N ILE A 316 35.29 32.19 32.30
CA ILE A 316 35.83 31.20 31.35
C ILE A 316 34.82 30.05 31.12
N GLY A 317 34.11 29.65 32.18
CA GLY A 317 33.06 28.64 32.08
C GLY A 317 31.86 29.08 31.26
N ASP A 318 31.55 30.39 31.25
CA ASP A 318 30.49 30.95 30.39
C ASP A 318 30.87 30.86 28.92
N ILE A 319 32.14 31.02 28.56
CA ILE A 319 32.62 30.82 27.17
C ILE A 319 32.41 29.37 26.75
N GLN A 320 32.80 28.41 27.61
CA GLN A 320 32.61 26.97 27.33
C GLN A 320 31.11 26.64 27.18
N ALA A 321 30.27 27.08 28.07
CA ALA A 321 28.84 26.90 28.03
C ALA A 321 28.23 27.49 26.74
N PHE A 322 28.67 28.69 26.35
CA PHE A 322 28.20 29.37 25.16
C PHE A 322 28.56 28.64 23.88
N ILE A 323 29.78 28.11 23.77
CA ILE A 323 30.22 27.29 22.66
C ILE A 323 29.31 26.04 22.49
N GLN A 324 28.98 25.39 23.60
CA GLN A 324 28.06 24.27 23.60
C GLN A 324 26.65 24.68 23.16
N TYR A 325 26.17 25.85 23.60
CA TYR A 325 24.87 26.39 23.19
C TYR A 325 24.83 26.70 21.69
N VAL A 326 25.88 27.24 21.10
CA VAL A 326 25.95 27.45 19.63
C VAL A 326 25.77 26.16 18.87
N LYS A 327 26.40 25.07 19.32
CA LYS A 327 26.22 23.73 18.70
C LYS A 327 24.78 23.24 18.88
N ASN A 328 24.24 23.32 20.08
CA ASN A 328 22.89 22.92 20.43
C ASN A 328 21.81 23.76 19.74
N PHE A 329 22.12 24.97 19.29
CA PHE A 329 21.21 25.86 18.56
C PHE A 329 21.12 25.50 17.05
N THR A 330 22.23 25.10 16.46
CA THR A 330 22.28 24.80 15.01
C THR A 330 21.63 23.45 14.66
N GLN A 331 21.78 22.45 15.51
CA GLN A 331 21.28 21.09 15.28
C GLN A 331 19.74 21.00 15.13
N PRO A 332 18.91 21.61 16.00
CA PRO A 332 17.45 21.58 15.88
C PRO A 332 16.93 22.19 14.58
N ILE A 333 17.62 23.17 14.00
CA ILE A 333 17.21 23.82 12.76
C ILE A 333 17.28 22.81 11.60
N GLN A 334 18.34 22.00 11.55
CA GLN A 334 18.49 20.94 10.57
C GLN A 334 17.43 19.84 10.77
N GLN A 335 17.13 19.51 12.02
CA GLN A 335 16.11 18.52 12.37
C GLN A 335 14.71 18.95 11.95
N ILE A 336 14.34 20.22 12.17
CA ILE A 336 13.05 20.78 11.75
C ILE A 336 12.89 20.70 10.20
N ALA A 337 13.97 20.96 9.45
CA ALA A 337 13.94 20.83 8.00
C ALA A 337 13.71 19.37 7.53
N GLN A 338 14.30 18.38 8.22
CA GLN A 338 14.06 16.97 7.95
C GLN A 338 12.64 16.56 8.28
N VAL A 339 12.11 17.02 9.42
CA VAL A 339 10.74 16.73 9.85
C VAL A 339 9.71 17.28 8.87
N ALA A 340 9.96 18.43 8.22
CA ALA A 340 9.06 18.97 7.21
C ALA A 340 8.82 17.99 6.05
N ASN A 341 9.85 17.27 5.60
CA ASN A 341 9.73 16.23 4.57
C ASN A 341 8.96 15.01 5.09
N GLN A 342 9.22 14.58 6.34
CA GLN A 342 8.50 13.46 6.96
C GLN A 342 7.01 13.79 7.15
N LEU A 343 6.66 15.02 7.52
CA LEU A 343 5.28 15.47 7.63
C LEU A 343 4.56 15.44 6.26
N GLN A 344 5.24 15.78 5.17
CA GLN A 344 4.66 15.66 3.84
C GLN A 344 4.40 14.19 3.46
N SER A 345 5.34 13.29 3.72
CA SER A 345 5.16 11.85 3.50
C SER A 345 4.03 11.27 4.35
N MET A 346 3.97 11.68 5.63
CA MET A 346 2.90 11.32 6.56
C MET A 346 1.54 11.79 6.05
N ALA A 347 1.43 13.03 5.58
CA ALA A 347 0.18 13.58 5.07
C ALA A 347 -0.27 12.85 3.79
N ALA A 348 0.64 12.52 2.88
CA ALA A 348 0.32 11.77 1.67
C ALA A 348 -0.13 10.33 1.98
N ALA A 349 0.55 9.63 2.90
CA ALA A 349 0.14 8.31 3.36
C ALA A 349 -1.21 8.36 4.09
N SER A 350 -1.42 9.38 4.94
CA SER A 350 -2.68 9.65 5.62
C SER A 350 -3.83 9.89 4.64
N GLU A 351 -3.61 10.69 3.59
CA GLU A 351 -4.58 10.97 2.55
C GLU A 351 -5.06 9.67 1.89
N ARG A 352 -4.13 8.81 1.42
CA ARG A 352 -4.47 7.53 0.79
C ARG A 352 -5.20 6.56 1.72
N VAL A 353 -4.80 6.50 3.01
CA VAL A 353 -5.48 5.65 4.00
C VAL A 353 -6.89 6.15 4.28
N PHE A 354 -7.07 7.46 4.51
CA PHE A 354 -8.40 8.01 4.78
C PHE A 354 -9.28 8.07 3.55
N GLU A 355 -8.74 8.29 2.35
CA GLU A 355 -9.47 8.16 1.09
C GLU A 355 -10.08 6.76 0.98
N PHE A 356 -9.31 5.72 1.31
CA PHE A 356 -9.83 4.35 1.34
C PHE A 356 -10.90 4.13 2.43
N LEU A 357 -10.65 4.64 3.65
CA LEU A 357 -11.59 4.48 4.76
C LEU A 357 -12.90 5.26 4.58
N ASP A 358 -12.87 6.34 3.82
CA ASP A 358 -14.04 7.17 3.51
C ASP A 358 -14.80 6.71 2.25
N GLU A 359 -14.26 5.74 1.49
CA GLU A 359 -14.90 5.19 0.29
C GLU A 359 -16.26 4.56 0.65
N GLU A 360 -17.23 4.62 -0.27
CA GLU A 360 -18.55 4.02 -0.08
C GLU A 360 -18.45 2.50 0.08
N GLU A 361 -19.16 1.98 1.06
CA GLU A 361 -19.27 0.53 1.31
C GLU A 361 -20.42 -0.07 0.49
N GLU A 362 -20.34 -1.37 0.22
CA GLU A 362 -21.43 -2.11 -0.40
C GLU A 362 -22.64 -2.14 0.55
N ASP A 363 -23.82 -1.85 0.02
CA ASP A 363 -25.06 -1.92 0.79
C ASP A 363 -25.42 -3.39 1.05
N ILE A 364 -25.13 -3.87 2.27
CA ILE A 364 -25.23 -5.29 2.61
C ILE A 364 -26.64 -5.65 3.07
N THR A 365 -27.35 -4.71 3.70
CA THR A 365 -28.63 -4.94 4.37
C THR A 365 -29.76 -4.10 3.77
N VAL A 366 -30.93 -4.71 3.68
CA VAL A 366 -32.19 -4.08 3.26
C VAL A 366 -33.09 -3.90 4.48
N GLU A 367 -33.92 -2.85 4.55
CA GLU A 367 -34.78 -2.57 5.74
C GLU A 367 -35.78 -3.68 6.04
N ASN A 368 -36.35 -4.34 5.03
CA ASN A 368 -37.26 -5.47 5.17
C ASN A 368 -36.89 -6.58 4.18
N PRO A 369 -35.81 -7.32 4.45
CA PRO A 369 -35.31 -8.28 3.48
C PRO A 369 -36.25 -9.47 3.30
N VAL A 370 -36.40 -9.89 2.05
CA VAL A 370 -37.02 -11.17 1.72
C VAL A 370 -36.16 -12.29 2.31
N LYS A 371 -36.78 -13.20 3.06
CA LYS A 371 -36.12 -14.39 3.66
C LYS A 371 -36.95 -15.61 3.29
N PRO A 372 -36.74 -16.21 2.12
CA PRO A 372 -37.42 -17.45 1.75
C PRO A 372 -36.86 -18.60 2.62
N ASP A 373 -37.75 -19.48 3.07
CA ASP A 373 -37.34 -20.70 3.80
C ASP A 373 -36.56 -21.67 2.88
N HIS A 374 -36.83 -21.61 1.58
CA HIS A 374 -36.16 -22.39 0.54
C HIS A 374 -36.16 -21.62 -0.78
N ILE A 375 -35.04 -21.67 -1.49
CA ILE A 375 -34.92 -21.09 -2.83
C ILE A 375 -35.05 -22.24 -3.85
N GLU A 376 -36.11 -22.19 -4.67
CA GLU A 376 -36.32 -23.17 -5.74
C GLU A 376 -35.39 -22.96 -6.94
N GLY A 377 -34.97 -21.71 -7.15
CA GLY A 377 -34.04 -21.31 -8.15
C GLY A 377 -34.63 -20.93 -9.49
N SER A 378 -35.89 -20.40 -9.51
CA SER A 378 -36.37 -19.72 -10.72
C SER A 378 -35.71 -18.36 -10.86
N VAL A 379 -35.33 -17.98 -12.09
CA VAL A 379 -34.69 -16.69 -12.36
C VAL A 379 -35.36 -16.01 -13.53
N GLU A 380 -35.77 -14.75 -13.35
CA GLU A 380 -36.35 -13.95 -14.42
C GLU A 380 -35.60 -12.62 -14.58
N PHE A 381 -35.19 -12.35 -15.79
CA PHE A 381 -34.63 -11.06 -16.20
C PHE A 381 -35.72 -10.27 -16.89
N SER A 382 -36.07 -9.10 -16.36
CA SER A 382 -37.15 -8.26 -16.88
C SER A 382 -36.56 -6.91 -17.31
N HIS A 383 -36.41 -6.72 -18.61
CA HIS A 383 -35.92 -5.49 -19.23
C HIS A 383 -34.68 -4.91 -18.54
N VAL A 384 -33.65 -5.77 -18.36
CA VAL A 384 -32.43 -5.40 -17.66
C VAL A 384 -31.56 -4.53 -18.55
N HIS A 385 -31.22 -3.34 -18.03
CA HIS A 385 -30.29 -2.40 -18.64
C HIS A 385 -29.12 -2.18 -17.70
N PHE A 386 -27.90 -2.11 -18.23
CA PHE A 386 -26.72 -1.88 -17.40
C PHE A 386 -25.52 -1.33 -18.19
N GLY A 387 -24.75 -0.47 -17.53
CA GLY A 387 -23.43 0.00 -17.96
C GLY A 387 -22.54 0.28 -16.75
N TYR A 388 -21.24 -0.07 -16.82
CA TYR A 388 -20.28 0.24 -15.75
C TYR A 388 -20.08 1.75 -15.58
N ASN A 389 -20.27 2.50 -16.66
CA ASN A 389 -20.27 3.96 -16.68
C ASN A 389 -21.61 4.43 -17.28
N PRO A 390 -22.17 5.56 -16.83
CA PRO A 390 -23.45 6.09 -17.35
C PRO A 390 -23.44 6.31 -18.87
N ASP A 391 -22.27 6.61 -19.43
CA ASP A 391 -22.11 6.93 -20.86
C ASP A 391 -21.87 5.68 -21.74
N GLN A 392 -21.72 4.51 -21.15
CA GLN A 392 -21.43 3.27 -21.87
C GLN A 392 -22.35 2.14 -21.43
N ILE A 393 -23.44 1.95 -22.18
CA ILE A 393 -24.37 0.86 -21.98
C ILE A 393 -23.73 -0.44 -22.52
N ILE A 394 -23.78 -1.52 -21.73
CA ILE A 394 -23.23 -2.85 -22.07
C ILE A 394 -24.36 -3.87 -22.22
N ILE A 395 -25.45 -3.74 -21.46
CA ILE A 395 -26.66 -4.52 -21.58
C ILE A 395 -27.77 -3.54 -21.91
N ASN A 396 -28.40 -3.71 -23.10
CA ASN A 396 -29.39 -2.76 -23.62
C ASN A 396 -30.82 -3.10 -23.20
N ASP A 397 -31.29 -4.35 -23.42
CA ASP A 397 -32.59 -4.85 -22.99
C ASP A 397 -32.57 -6.38 -22.87
N PHE A 398 -32.10 -6.85 -21.73
CA PHE A 398 -31.97 -8.29 -21.52
C PHE A 398 -33.21 -8.83 -20.79
N SER A 399 -33.99 -9.70 -21.48
CA SER A 399 -35.18 -10.34 -20.93
C SER A 399 -35.16 -11.84 -21.17
N ALA A 400 -35.23 -12.63 -20.10
CA ALA A 400 -35.25 -14.09 -20.15
C ALA A 400 -35.95 -14.66 -18.90
N LYS A 401 -36.58 -15.84 -19.04
CA LYS A 401 -37.21 -16.55 -17.92
C LYS A 401 -36.72 -17.97 -17.83
N VAL A 402 -36.12 -18.33 -16.69
CA VAL A 402 -35.49 -19.61 -16.40
C VAL A 402 -36.25 -20.33 -15.29
N LYS A 403 -36.65 -21.58 -15.55
CA LYS A 403 -37.37 -22.41 -14.58
C LYS A 403 -36.42 -23.10 -13.60
N PRO A 404 -36.90 -23.47 -12.39
CA PRO A 404 -36.10 -24.27 -11.46
C PRO A 404 -35.54 -25.55 -12.13
N GLY A 405 -34.25 -25.84 -11.88
CA GLY A 405 -33.57 -27.03 -12.41
C GLY A 405 -33.18 -26.95 -13.89
N GLN A 406 -33.45 -25.85 -14.59
CA GLN A 406 -33.14 -25.70 -16.01
C GLN A 406 -31.66 -25.34 -16.23
N GLN A 407 -31.06 -25.97 -17.25
CA GLN A 407 -29.70 -25.67 -17.68
C GLN A 407 -29.71 -24.65 -18.82
N VAL A 408 -29.13 -23.49 -18.60
CA VAL A 408 -29.09 -22.36 -19.54
C VAL A 408 -27.66 -22.14 -20.03
N ALA A 409 -27.42 -22.26 -21.32
CA ALA A 409 -26.17 -21.92 -21.95
C ALA A 409 -26.22 -20.45 -22.44
N ILE A 410 -25.24 -19.65 -22.07
CA ILE A 410 -25.06 -18.28 -22.58
C ILE A 410 -23.93 -18.29 -23.58
N VAL A 411 -24.24 -18.01 -24.85
CA VAL A 411 -23.29 -18.03 -25.98
C VAL A 411 -23.22 -16.67 -26.67
N GLY A 412 -22.10 -16.37 -27.31
CA GLY A 412 -21.91 -15.12 -28.05
C GLY A 412 -20.44 -14.72 -28.14
N PRO A 413 -20.08 -13.76 -28.99
CA PRO A 413 -18.70 -13.33 -29.17
C PRO A 413 -18.12 -12.69 -27.90
N THR A 414 -16.80 -12.52 -27.88
CA THR A 414 -16.13 -11.77 -26.80
C THR A 414 -16.66 -10.33 -26.78
N GLY A 415 -16.98 -9.81 -25.59
CA GLY A 415 -17.57 -8.49 -25.42
C GLY A 415 -19.09 -8.42 -25.53
N ALA A 416 -19.80 -9.54 -25.82
CA ALA A 416 -21.27 -9.55 -25.90
C ALA A 416 -22.01 -9.29 -24.57
N GLY A 417 -21.31 -9.20 -23.42
CA GLY A 417 -21.91 -8.95 -22.11
C GLY A 417 -22.10 -10.19 -21.23
N LYS A 418 -21.68 -11.38 -21.63
CA LYS A 418 -21.89 -12.65 -20.89
C LYS A 418 -21.42 -12.59 -19.43
N THR A 419 -20.18 -12.20 -19.20
CA THR A 419 -19.62 -12.06 -17.83
C THR A 419 -20.32 -10.94 -17.04
N THR A 420 -20.79 -9.91 -17.72
CA THR A 420 -21.57 -8.82 -17.07
C THR A 420 -22.88 -9.35 -16.52
N MET A 421 -23.58 -10.23 -17.26
CA MET A 421 -24.81 -10.87 -16.79
C MET A 421 -24.59 -11.68 -15.50
N VAL A 422 -23.50 -12.44 -15.43
CA VAL A 422 -23.11 -13.18 -14.22
C VAL A 422 -22.90 -12.23 -13.03
N LYS A 423 -22.19 -11.12 -13.26
CA LYS A 423 -21.94 -10.12 -12.21
C LYS A 423 -23.22 -9.46 -11.71
N LEU A 424 -24.20 -9.24 -12.60
CA LEU A 424 -25.50 -8.69 -12.24
C LEU A 424 -26.34 -9.71 -11.46
N LEU A 425 -26.33 -10.98 -11.88
CA LEU A 425 -27.06 -12.05 -11.20
C LEU A 425 -26.57 -12.26 -9.76
N MET A 426 -25.25 -12.20 -9.53
CA MET A 426 -24.61 -12.25 -8.21
C MET A 426 -24.76 -10.94 -7.42
N ARG A 427 -25.41 -9.93 -8.00
CA ARG A 427 -25.55 -8.60 -7.45
C ARG A 427 -24.20 -8.00 -6.99
N PHE A 428 -23.12 -8.20 -7.80
CA PHE A 428 -21.87 -7.43 -7.64
C PHE A 428 -22.06 -5.99 -8.12
N TYR A 429 -23.05 -5.79 -8.98
CA TYR A 429 -23.54 -4.49 -9.44
C TYR A 429 -25.06 -4.52 -9.44
N ASP A 430 -25.70 -3.40 -9.11
CA ASP A 430 -27.14 -3.24 -9.27
C ASP A 430 -27.44 -2.82 -10.72
N VAL A 431 -28.59 -3.26 -11.27
CA VAL A 431 -29.03 -2.91 -12.62
C VAL A 431 -29.33 -1.41 -12.74
N SER A 432 -29.09 -0.80 -13.90
CA SER A 432 -29.41 0.60 -14.15
C SER A 432 -30.91 0.83 -14.28
N SER A 433 -31.63 -0.09 -14.91
CA SER A 433 -33.10 -0.16 -14.96
C SER A 433 -33.54 -1.60 -15.24
N GLY A 434 -34.84 -1.88 -15.08
CA GLY A 434 -35.35 -3.23 -15.09
C GLY A 434 -35.18 -3.95 -13.76
N ALA A 435 -35.37 -5.26 -13.75
CA ALA A 435 -35.26 -6.11 -12.57
C ALA A 435 -34.72 -7.50 -12.88
N ILE A 436 -34.01 -8.07 -11.92
CA ILE A 436 -33.68 -9.50 -11.88
C ILE A 436 -34.42 -10.10 -10.71
N LEU A 437 -35.24 -11.10 -10.98
CA LEU A 437 -36.06 -11.74 -9.98
C LEU A 437 -35.52 -13.15 -9.71
N VAL A 438 -35.42 -13.53 -8.44
CA VAL A 438 -35.18 -14.89 -7.97
C VAL A 438 -36.40 -15.34 -7.18
N ASP A 439 -37.02 -16.43 -7.61
CA ASP A 439 -38.27 -16.96 -7.08
C ASP A 439 -39.37 -15.89 -6.97
N GLY A 440 -39.47 -15.01 -7.99
CA GLY A 440 -40.46 -13.96 -8.09
C GLY A 440 -40.20 -12.69 -7.28
N HIS A 441 -39.10 -12.64 -6.52
CA HIS A 441 -38.68 -11.47 -5.75
C HIS A 441 -37.46 -10.79 -6.39
N ASP A 442 -37.45 -9.46 -6.42
CA ASP A 442 -36.31 -8.71 -6.93
C ASP A 442 -35.05 -8.98 -6.08
N ILE A 443 -33.90 -9.21 -6.73
CA ILE A 443 -32.65 -9.45 -6.02
C ILE A 443 -32.25 -8.29 -5.11
N ARG A 444 -32.77 -7.09 -5.34
CA ARG A 444 -32.58 -5.89 -4.50
C ARG A 444 -33.32 -5.96 -3.17
N ASP A 445 -34.36 -6.80 -3.06
CA ASP A 445 -35.13 -6.99 -1.83
C ASP A 445 -34.49 -8.03 -0.88
N TYR A 446 -33.48 -8.76 -1.32
CA TYR A 446 -32.70 -9.67 -0.48
C TYR A 446 -31.52 -8.94 0.18
N ASN A 447 -31.08 -9.39 1.37
CA ASN A 447 -29.73 -9.08 1.81
C ASN A 447 -28.74 -9.73 0.85
N ARG A 448 -27.62 -9.05 0.55
CA ARG A 448 -26.64 -9.57 -0.42
C ARG A 448 -26.01 -10.89 0.03
N ALA A 449 -25.82 -11.11 1.33
CA ALA A 449 -25.32 -12.37 1.86
C ALA A 449 -26.31 -13.51 1.60
N ASP A 450 -27.56 -13.33 1.99
CA ASP A 450 -28.62 -14.34 1.83
C ASP A 450 -28.85 -14.68 0.35
N LEU A 451 -28.78 -13.68 -0.54
CA LEU A 451 -28.83 -13.89 -1.98
C LEU A 451 -27.65 -14.71 -2.49
N ARG A 452 -26.43 -14.35 -2.11
CA ARG A 452 -25.20 -15.02 -2.58
C ARG A 452 -25.07 -16.45 -2.07
N ASP A 453 -25.63 -16.74 -0.89
CA ASP A 453 -25.72 -18.10 -0.36
C ASP A 453 -26.57 -19.03 -1.23
N ALA A 454 -27.47 -18.49 -2.09
CA ALA A 454 -28.22 -19.29 -3.06
C ALA A 454 -27.39 -19.68 -4.30
N PHE A 455 -26.24 -19.05 -4.52
CA PHE A 455 -25.43 -19.26 -5.73
C PHE A 455 -24.17 -20.05 -5.46
N GLY A 456 -23.94 -21.11 -6.23
CA GLY A 456 -22.66 -21.80 -6.36
C GLY A 456 -21.92 -21.30 -7.61
N MET A 457 -20.61 -21.05 -7.51
CA MET A 457 -19.84 -20.48 -8.61
C MET A 457 -18.59 -21.28 -8.91
N VAL A 458 -18.39 -21.64 -10.17
CA VAL A 458 -17.15 -22.21 -10.69
C VAL A 458 -16.62 -21.26 -11.76
N LEU A 459 -15.53 -20.55 -11.41
CA LEU A 459 -14.91 -19.55 -12.28
C LEU A 459 -13.90 -20.16 -13.24
N GLN A 460 -13.64 -19.48 -14.35
CA GLN A 460 -12.57 -19.78 -15.29
C GLN A 460 -11.20 -19.76 -14.60
N ASP A 461 -10.90 -18.67 -13.85
CA ASP A 461 -9.70 -18.57 -13.04
C ASP A 461 -9.92 -19.26 -11.70
N THR A 462 -9.40 -20.47 -11.59
CA THR A 462 -9.53 -21.29 -10.38
C THR A 462 -8.65 -20.76 -9.27
N TRP A 463 -9.25 -20.28 -8.18
CA TRP A 463 -8.52 -19.81 -7.00
C TRP A 463 -8.58 -20.83 -5.86
N LEU A 464 -7.40 -21.23 -5.37
CA LEU A 464 -7.23 -22.06 -4.20
C LEU A 464 -6.38 -21.32 -3.16
N PHE A 465 -6.79 -21.44 -1.90
CA PHE A 465 -6.08 -20.83 -0.79
C PHE A 465 -4.87 -21.67 -0.39
N LYS A 466 -3.84 -21.01 0.17
CA LYS A 466 -2.76 -21.70 0.86
C LYS A 466 -3.34 -22.47 2.05
N GLY A 467 -3.11 -23.77 2.11
CA GLY A 467 -3.66 -24.69 3.11
C GLY A 467 -3.81 -26.08 2.52
N THR A 468 -4.42 -26.98 3.26
CA THR A 468 -4.61 -28.37 2.81
C THR A 468 -5.66 -28.48 1.69
N ILE A 469 -5.61 -29.56 0.93
CA ILE A 469 -6.66 -29.88 -0.05
C ILE A 469 -8.01 -30.04 0.65
N MET A 470 -8.03 -30.69 1.82
CA MET A 470 -9.23 -30.85 2.65
C MET A 470 -9.88 -29.50 2.96
N GLU A 471 -9.10 -28.54 3.49
CA GLU A 471 -9.58 -27.20 3.83
C GLU A 471 -10.09 -26.44 2.59
N ASN A 472 -9.41 -26.58 1.47
CA ASN A 472 -9.83 -25.94 0.21
C ASN A 472 -11.17 -26.42 -0.31
N ILE A 473 -11.49 -27.72 -0.16
CA ILE A 473 -12.81 -28.25 -0.53
C ILE A 473 -13.84 -27.84 0.52
N ARG A 474 -13.50 -27.95 1.83
CA ARG A 474 -14.36 -27.58 2.96
C ARG A 474 -14.75 -26.09 2.95
N TYR A 475 -14.02 -25.25 2.22
CA TYR A 475 -14.38 -23.84 2.04
C TYR A 475 -15.80 -23.63 1.48
N GLY A 476 -16.33 -24.60 0.73
CA GLY A 476 -17.73 -24.59 0.26
C GLY A 476 -18.77 -24.65 1.40
N ARG A 477 -18.46 -25.40 2.48
CA ARG A 477 -19.28 -25.49 3.69
C ARG A 477 -18.36 -25.81 4.88
N LEU A 478 -18.11 -24.79 5.71
CA LEU A 478 -17.07 -24.85 6.76
C LEU A 478 -17.34 -25.86 7.87
N ASP A 479 -18.59 -26.22 8.11
CA ASP A 479 -19.04 -27.19 9.12
C ASP A 479 -19.13 -28.62 8.59
N ALA A 480 -18.75 -28.86 7.32
CA ALA A 480 -18.78 -30.20 6.72
C ALA A 480 -17.76 -31.14 7.36
N THR A 481 -18.17 -32.40 7.56
CA THR A 481 -17.30 -33.46 8.06
C THR A 481 -16.28 -33.91 6.98
N ASP A 482 -15.23 -34.62 7.41
CA ASP A 482 -14.22 -35.15 6.49
C ASP A 482 -14.86 -36.14 5.48
N GLU A 483 -15.85 -36.93 5.92
CA GLU A 483 -16.57 -37.87 5.07
C GLU A 483 -17.38 -37.16 3.99
N GLU A 484 -18.03 -36.06 4.30
CA GLU A 484 -18.77 -35.21 3.34
C GLU A 484 -17.83 -34.59 2.32
N VAL A 485 -16.66 -34.07 2.76
CA VAL A 485 -15.62 -33.54 1.87
C VAL A 485 -15.10 -34.61 0.91
N ILE A 486 -14.83 -35.83 1.43
CA ILE A 486 -14.39 -36.97 0.61
C ILE A 486 -15.50 -37.39 -0.37
N ALA A 487 -16.77 -37.37 0.03
CA ALA A 487 -17.91 -37.68 -0.84
C ALA A 487 -18.02 -36.67 -1.97
N ALA A 488 -17.90 -35.36 -1.68
CA ALA A 488 -17.88 -34.30 -2.69
C ALA A 488 -16.70 -34.45 -3.66
N ALA A 489 -15.52 -34.79 -3.16
CA ALA A 489 -14.34 -35.03 -3.98
C ALA A 489 -14.51 -36.26 -4.90
N LYS A 490 -15.22 -37.31 -4.45
CA LYS A 490 -15.57 -38.47 -5.28
C LYS A 490 -16.56 -38.08 -6.38
N ALA A 491 -17.59 -37.31 -6.05
CA ALA A 491 -18.58 -36.83 -7.02
C ALA A 491 -17.95 -35.89 -8.07
N ALA A 492 -16.93 -35.14 -7.71
CA ALA A 492 -16.13 -34.30 -8.61
C ALA A 492 -15.03 -35.07 -9.36
N HIS A 493 -14.93 -36.40 -9.23
CA HIS A 493 -13.84 -37.20 -9.79
C HIS A 493 -12.43 -36.76 -9.35
N ALA A 494 -12.31 -36.05 -8.24
CA ALA A 494 -11.06 -35.56 -7.68
C ALA A 494 -10.37 -36.57 -6.74
N HIS A 495 -11.13 -37.42 -6.04
CA HIS A 495 -10.64 -38.34 -5.03
C HIS A 495 -9.43 -39.19 -5.45
N HIS A 496 -9.47 -39.77 -6.66
CA HIS A 496 -8.40 -40.64 -7.13
C HIS A 496 -7.06 -39.92 -7.25
N PHE A 497 -7.04 -38.72 -7.86
CA PHE A 497 -5.78 -38.01 -7.99
C PHE A 497 -5.28 -37.51 -6.63
N ILE A 498 -6.20 -37.07 -5.72
CA ILE A 498 -5.82 -36.63 -4.36
C ILE A 498 -5.09 -37.76 -3.64
N GLN A 499 -5.57 -39.00 -3.73
CA GLN A 499 -4.90 -40.15 -3.11
C GLN A 499 -3.52 -40.47 -3.71
N THR A 500 -3.23 -40.04 -4.94
CA THR A 500 -1.90 -40.23 -5.55
C THR A 500 -0.89 -39.15 -5.16
N LEU A 501 -1.34 -38.08 -4.51
CA LEU A 501 -0.47 -37.00 -4.07
C LEU A 501 0.20 -37.35 -2.72
N PRO A 502 1.43 -36.88 -2.47
CA PRO A 502 2.08 -37.02 -1.17
C PRO A 502 1.23 -36.34 -0.07
N GLY A 503 0.77 -37.12 0.91
CA GLY A 503 -0.11 -36.60 1.98
C GLY A 503 -1.60 -36.61 1.67
N GLY A 504 -2.02 -36.93 0.43
CA GLY A 504 -3.43 -37.04 0.07
C GLY A 504 -4.21 -35.74 0.34
N TYR A 505 -5.28 -35.82 1.14
CA TYR A 505 -6.09 -34.66 1.51
C TYR A 505 -5.38 -33.65 2.43
N ASP A 506 -4.35 -34.09 3.17
CA ASP A 506 -3.55 -33.23 4.05
C ASP A 506 -2.40 -32.54 3.32
N MET A 507 -2.25 -32.78 2.01
CA MET A 507 -1.25 -32.09 1.19
C MET A 507 -1.52 -30.58 1.20
N GLU A 508 -0.50 -29.79 1.60
CA GLU A 508 -0.55 -28.33 1.56
C GLU A 508 -0.36 -27.82 0.11
N LEU A 509 -1.26 -26.96 -0.30
CA LEU A 509 -1.12 -26.15 -1.50
C LEU A 509 -0.28 -24.92 -1.21
N ASN A 510 0.67 -24.59 -2.11
CA ASN A 510 1.45 -23.36 -2.02
C ASN A 510 0.60 -22.12 -2.39
N GLU A 511 1.14 -20.92 -2.25
CA GLU A 511 0.41 -19.66 -2.48
C GLU A 511 -0.25 -19.57 -3.87
N ASP A 512 0.41 -20.09 -4.92
CA ASP A 512 -0.11 -20.09 -6.29
C ASP A 512 -0.77 -21.40 -6.67
N ALA A 513 -0.86 -22.36 -5.74
CA ALA A 513 -1.27 -23.74 -6.00
C ALA A 513 -0.55 -24.36 -7.22
N SER A 514 0.72 -23.95 -7.46
CA SER A 514 1.52 -24.41 -8.61
C SER A 514 1.99 -25.86 -8.48
N ASN A 515 1.81 -26.47 -7.30
CA ASN A 515 2.08 -27.88 -7.04
C ASN A 515 0.95 -28.84 -7.48
N VAL A 516 -0.11 -28.31 -8.09
CA VAL A 516 -1.18 -29.08 -8.75
C VAL A 516 -1.45 -28.52 -10.15
N SER A 517 -1.86 -29.39 -11.09
CA SER A 517 -2.15 -28.98 -12.46
C SER A 517 -3.44 -28.15 -12.57
N GLN A 518 -3.59 -27.38 -13.66
CA GLN A 518 -4.78 -26.55 -13.88
C GLN A 518 -6.08 -27.36 -13.87
N GLY A 519 -6.10 -28.54 -14.49
CA GLY A 519 -7.26 -29.42 -14.44
C GLY A 519 -7.55 -29.99 -13.05
N GLN A 520 -6.51 -30.26 -12.24
CA GLN A 520 -6.68 -30.67 -10.84
C GLN A 520 -7.26 -29.52 -9.98
N LYS A 521 -6.78 -28.27 -10.18
CA LYS A 521 -7.38 -27.09 -9.54
C LYS A 521 -8.87 -26.97 -9.83
N GLN A 522 -9.26 -27.18 -11.10
CA GLN A 522 -10.65 -27.10 -11.53
C GLN A 522 -11.51 -28.20 -10.87
N LEU A 523 -11.03 -29.46 -10.79
CA LEU A 523 -11.73 -30.52 -10.08
C LEU A 523 -11.90 -30.21 -8.58
N LEU A 524 -10.93 -29.57 -7.92
CA LEU A 524 -11.04 -29.14 -6.52
C LEU A 524 -12.08 -28.04 -6.35
N THR A 525 -12.16 -27.06 -7.27
CA THR A 525 -13.19 -26.02 -7.22
C THR A 525 -14.59 -26.57 -7.52
N ILE A 526 -14.71 -27.56 -8.38
CA ILE A 526 -15.98 -28.26 -8.59
C ILE A 526 -16.38 -29.06 -7.33
N ALA A 527 -15.44 -29.74 -6.66
CA ALA A 527 -15.71 -30.42 -5.38
C ALA A 527 -16.19 -29.45 -4.30
N ARG A 528 -15.62 -28.25 -4.24
CA ARG A 528 -16.06 -27.16 -3.37
C ARG A 528 -17.52 -26.75 -3.65
N ALA A 529 -17.88 -26.59 -4.92
CA ALA A 529 -19.24 -26.23 -5.34
C ALA A 529 -20.25 -27.38 -5.08
N ILE A 530 -19.86 -28.64 -5.26
CA ILE A 530 -20.69 -29.81 -4.90
C ILE A 530 -20.97 -29.84 -3.40
N LEU A 531 -19.94 -29.57 -2.56
CA LEU A 531 -20.07 -29.57 -1.11
C LEU A 531 -20.96 -28.43 -0.60
N ALA A 532 -20.93 -27.28 -1.27
CA ALA A 532 -21.75 -26.10 -0.94
C ALA A 532 -23.24 -26.35 -1.16
N ASP A 533 -23.62 -27.19 -2.14
CA ASP A 533 -25.00 -27.64 -2.45
C ASP A 533 -26.00 -26.51 -2.75
N ASN A 534 -25.56 -25.46 -3.44
CA ASN A 534 -26.40 -24.29 -3.76
C ASN A 534 -27.44 -24.62 -4.85
N PRO A 535 -28.68 -24.06 -4.79
CA PRO A 535 -29.76 -24.31 -5.76
C PRO A 535 -29.52 -23.71 -7.15
N ILE A 536 -28.77 -22.61 -7.24
CA ILE A 536 -28.44 -21.94 -8.50
C ILE A 536 -26.94 -21.99 -8.72
N LEU A 537 -26.52 -22.36 -9.92
CA LEU A 537 -25.10 -22.48 -10.31
C LEU A 537 -24.73 -21.49 -11.40
N ILE A 538 -23.54 -20.97 -11.30
CA ILE A 538 -22.89 -20.15 -12.33
C ILE A 538 -21.56 -20.81 -12.69
N LEU A 539 -21.44 -21.21 -13.95
CA LEU A 539 -20.28 -21.93 -14.45
C LEU A 539 -19.65 -21.11 -15.59
N ASP A 540 -18.37 -20.74 -15.43
CA ASP A 540 -17.59 -20.10 -16.49
C ASP A 540 -16.60 -21.13 -17.05
N GLU A 541 -16.90 -21.64 -18.25
CA GLU A 541 -16.28 -22.82 -18.82
C GLU A 541 -15.15 -22.47 -19.79
N ALA A 542 -13.98 -22.07 -19.29
CA ALA A 542 -12.79 -21.95 -20.13
C ALA A 542 -11.69 -22.92 -19.70
N THR A 543 -11.44 -23.94 -20.51
CA THR A 543 -10.42 -25.00 -20.28
C THR A 543 -9.43 -25.10 -21.43
N SER A 544 -8.82 -24.00 -21.83
CA SER A 544 -7.89 -23.99 -23.00
C SER A 544 -6.53 -24.69 -22.76
N SER A 545 -6.28 -25.27 -21.57
CA SER A 545 -4.95 -25.75 -21.17
C SER A 545 -4.96 -27.09 -20.43
N VAL A 546 -5.97 -27.97 -20.68
CA VAL A 546 -6.12 -29.23 -19.96
C VAL A 546 -6.06 -30.40 -20.95
N ASP A 547 -5.41 -31.50 -20.55
CA ASP A 547 -5.37 -32.71 -21.36
C ASP A 547 -6.76 -33.36 -21.52
N THR A 548 -7.00 -34.03 -22.64
CA THR A 548 -8.31 -34.62 -23.03
C THR A 548 -8.88 -35.58 -21.96
N ARG A 549 -8.04 -36.34 -21.26
CA ARG A 549 -8.51 -37.28 -20.24
C ARG A 549 -9.03 -36.54 -18.98
N THR A 550 -8.35 -35.50 -18.57
CA THR A 550 -8.78 -34.65 -17.44
C THR A 550 -10.00 -33.84 -17.84
N GLU A 551 -10.08 -33.39 -19.09
CA GLU A 551 -11.24 -32.70 -19.64
C GLU A 551 -12.53 -33.52 -19.52
N ILE A 552 -12.50 -34.82 -19.92
CA ILE A 552 -13.63 -35.73 -19.78
C ILE A 552 -14.07 -35.88 -18.32
N ARG A 553 -13.10 -35.89 -17.37
CA ARG A 553 -13.42 -35.95 -15.93
C ARG A 553 -14.08 -34.66 -15.43
N ILE A 554 -13.58 -33.51 -15.87
CA ILE A 554 -14.15 -32.20 -15.55
C ILE A 554 -15.59 -32.12 -16.05
N GLN A 555 -15.85 -32.55 -17.31
CA GLN A 555 -17.20 -32.57 -17.88
C GLN A 555 -18.15 -33.44 -17.05
N LYS A 556 -17.75 -34.66 -16.69
CA LYS A 556 -18.55 -35.54 -15.83
C LYS A 556 -18.80 -34.94 -14.45
N ALA A 557 -17.82 -34.23 -13.90
CA ALA A 557 -17.96 -33.56 -12.61
C ALA A 557 -18.95 -32.39 -12.69
N LEU A 558 -18.91 -31.61 -13.78
CA LEU A 558 -19.88 -30.53 -14.04
C LEU A 558 -21.29 -31.07 -14.27
N ASP A 559 -21.43 -32.14 -15.05
CA ASP A 559 -22.73 -32.81 -15.27
C ASP A 559 -23.33 -33.30 -13.95
N ASN A 560 -22.50 -33.84 -13.03
CA ASN A 560 -22.93 -34.23 -11.71
C ASN A 560 -23.34 -33.01 -10.83
N LEU A 561 -22.59 -31.93 -10.93
CA LEU A 561 -22.85 -30.69 -10.18
C LEU A 561 -24.18 -30.05 -10.63
N MET A 562 -24.48 -30.05 -11.93
CA MET A 562 -25.69 -29.39 -12.49
C MET A 562 -27.01 -30.16 -12.27
N LYS A 563 -26.95 -31.44 -11.91
CA LYS A 563 -28.16 -32.27 -11.75
C LYS A 563 -29.13 -31.70 -10.72
N GLY A 564 -30.36 -31.42 -11.16
CA GLY A 564 -31.43 -30.91 -10.28
C GLY A 564 -31.29 -29.46 -9.84
N ARG A 565 -30.33 -28.71 -10.39
CA ARG A 565 -30.06 -27.32 -10.05
C ARG A 565 -30.21 -26.40 -11.25
N THR A 566 -30.68 -25.19 -11.03
CA THR A 566 -30.72 -24.16 -12.07
C THR A 566 -29.28 -23.73 -12.39
N SER A 567 -28.86 -23.84 -13.64
CA SER A 567 -27.46 -23.64 -14.01
C SER A 567 -27.33 -22.65 -15.16
N PHE A 568 -26.53 -21.60 -14.96
CA PHE A 568 -26.11 -20.66 -15.99
C PHE A 568 -24.69 -20.99 -16.40
N VAL A 569 -24.47 -21.38 -17.65
CA VAL A 569 -23.18 -21.78 -18.17
C VAL A 569 -22.72 -20.81 -19.24
N ILE A 570 -21.61 -20.10 -19.03
CA ILE A 570 -20.93 -19.38 -20.12
C ILE A 570 -20.22 -20.45 -20.94
N ALA A 571 -20.88 -20.89 -22.00
CA ALA A 571 -20.46 -22.08 -22.73
C ALA A 571 -19.43 -21.74 -23.81
N HIS A 572 -18.27 -22.41 -23.73
CA HIS A 572 -17.21 -22.42 -24.71
C HIS A 572 -17.04 -23.82 -25.34
N ARG A 573 -17.87 -24.80 -24.92
CA ARG A 573 -17.81 -26.17 -25.39
C ARG A 573 -19.09 -26.61 -26.08
N LEU A 574 -18.94 -27.33 -27.16
CA LEU A 574 -20.03 -27.84 -27.96
C LEU A 574 -20.96 -28.77 -27.16
N SER A 575 -20.39 -29.66 -26.33
CA SER A 575 -21.18 -30.59 -25.49
C SER A 575 -22.10 -29.90 -24.52
N THR A 576 -21.65 -28.86 -23.87
CA THR A 576 -22.43 -28.08 -22.92
C THR A 576 -23.55 -27.30 -23.62
N ILE A 577 -23.26 -26.75 -24.80
CA ILE A 577 -24.26 -26.04 -25.60
C ILE A 577 -25.35 -26.97 -26.07
N LYS A 578 -24.99 -28.15 -26.61
CA LYS A 578 -25.96 -29.14 -27.16
C LYS A 578 -26.91 -29.70 -26.11
N ASN A 579 -26.43 -29.89 -24.88
CA ASN A 579 -27.19 -30.51 -23.80
C ASN A 579 -28.00 -29.48 -22.96
N ALA A 580 -27.89 -28.18 -23.23
CA ALA A 580 -28.63 -27.17 -22.53
C ALA A 580 -30.14 -27.19 -22.87
N ASP A 581 -30.98 -27.03 -21.85
CA ASP A 581 -32.44 -26.91 -22.02
C ASP A 581 -32.83 -25.62 -22.74
N MET A 582 -32.00 -24.58 -22.58
CA MET A 582 -32.17 -23.27 -23.21
C MET A 582 -30.82 -22.65 -23.54
N ILE A 583 -30.69 -22.11 -24.73
CA ILE A 583 -29.54 -21.34 -25.17
C ILE A 583 -29.96 -19.88 -25.33
N LEU A 584 -29.24 -18.97 -24.69
CA LEU A 584 -29.35 -17.52 -24.84
C LEU A 584 -28.20 -17.03 -25.69
N VAL A 585 -28.51 -16.55 -26.89
CA VAL A 585 -27.50 -16.05 -27.84
C VAL A 585 -27.39 -14.55 -27.70
N MET A 586 -26.25 -14.09 -27.18
CA MET A 586 -25.98 -12.69 -26.91
C MET A 586 -25.12 -12.05 -28.02
N LYS A 587 -25.51 -10.86 -28.44
CA LYS A 587 -24.71 -9.99 -29.31
C LYS A 587 -24.94 -8.53 -28.91
N ASP A 588 -23.85 -7.77 -28.79
CA ASP A 588 -23.88 -6.33 -28.50
C ASP A 588 -24.77 -5.95 -27.30
N GLY A 589 -24.83 -6.80 -26.28
CA GLY A 589 -25.59 -6.56 -25.04
C GLY A 589 -27.04 -7.00 -25.05
N ASP A 590 -27.53 -7.60 -26.13
CA ASP A 590 -28.90 -8.07 -26.28
C ASP A 590 -28.98 -9.58 -26.47
N ILE A 591 -30.13 -10.19 -26.12
CA ILE A 591 -30.49 -11.55 -26.54
C ILE A 591 -31.09 -11.43 -27.94
N ILE A 592 -30.35 -11.92 -28.95
CA ILE A 592 -30.81 -11.90 -30.32
C ILE A 592 -31.58 -13.17 -30.72
N GLU A 593 -31.28 -14.30 -30.07
CA GLU A 593 -31.93 -15.58 -30.28
C GLU A 593 -32.02 -16.35 -28.97
N GLN A 594 -33.09 -17.10 -28.78
CA GLN A 594 -33.27 -18.06 -27.67
C GLN A 594 -34.02 -19.31 -28.12
N GLY A 595 -33.66 -20.46 -27.56
CA GLY A 595 -34.26 -21.76 -27.87
C GLY A 595 -33.33 -22.93 -27.54
N THR A 596 -33.71 -24.14 -27.97
CA THR A 596 -32.87 -25.32 -27.89
C THR A 596 -31.85 -25.35 -29.04
N HIS A 597 -30.83 -26.22 -28.94
CA HIS A 597 -29.82 -26.40 -29.98
C HIS A 597 -30.43 -26.66 -31.39
N ASP A 598 -31.36 -27.60 -31.44
CA ASP A 598 -31.97 -28.00 -32.72
C ASP A 598 -32.87 -26.89 -33.30
N GLU A 599 -33.64 -26.20 -32.44
CA GLU A 599 -34.46 -25.06 -32.86
C GLU A 599 -33.65 -23.92 -33.44
N LEU A 600 -32.50 -23.59 -32.79
CA LEU A 600 -31.66 -22.50 -33.23
C LEU A 600 -30.88 -22.83 -34.52
N LEU A 601 -30.44 -24.08 -34.69
CA LEU A 601 -29.85 -24.53 -35.94
C LEU A 601 -30.86 -24.48 -37.09
N ALA A 602 -32.10 -24.94 -36.85
CA ALA A 602 -33.15 -24.90 -37.83
C ALA A 602 -33.54 -23.49 -38.31
N LYS A 603 -33.37 -22.48 -37.44
CA LYS A 603 -33.57 -21.05 -37.77
C LYS A 603 -32.52 -20.51 -38.73
N ASN A 604 -31.35 -21.17 -38.85
CA ASN A 604 -30.20 -20.75 -39.67
C ASN A 604 -29.78 -19.28 -39.45
N GLY A 605 -29.88 -18.84 -38.21
CA GLY A 605 -29.58 -17.48 -37.77
C GLY A 605 -28.14 -17.32 -37.25
N PHE A 606 -27.93 -16.32 -36.42
CA PHE A 606 -26.59 -16.00 -35.86
C PHE A 606 -26.00 -17.15 -35.02
N TYR A 607 -26.83 -17.92 -34.32
CA TYR A 607 -26.38 -19.12 -33.62
C TYR A 607 -25.79 -20.17 -34.59
N ALA A 608 -26.46 -20.43 -35.72
CA ALA A 608 -25.97 -21.36 -36.72
C ALA A 608 -24.64 -20.89 -37.36
N GLU A 609 -24.51 -19.59 -37.64
CA GLU A 609 -23.24 -19.01 -38.11
C GLU A 609 -22.12 -19.18 -37.07
N LEU A 610 -22.40 -18.87 -35.78
CA LEU A 610 -21.44 -19.03 -34.70
C LEU A 610 -21.03 -20.49 -34.50
N TYR A 611 -22.01 -21.41 -34.57
CA TYR A 611 -21.80 -22.84 -34.47
C TYR A 611 -20.89 -23.35 -35.59
N ASN A 612 -21.23 -23.05 -36.85
CA ASN A 612 -20.47 -23.49 -38.01
C ASN A 612 -19.05 -22.89 -38.03
N SER A 613 -18.89 -21.66 -37.62
CA SER A 613 -17.58 -21.01 -37.57
C SER A 613 -16.64 -21.51 -36.47
N GLN A 614 -17.16 -22.07 -35.38
CA GLN A 614 -16.36 -22.52 -34.23
C GLN A 614 -16.22 -24.05 -34.13
N PHE A 615 -17.13 -24.83 -34.72
CA PHE A 615 -17.27 -26.25 -34.45
C PHE A 615 -17.43 -27.13 -35.68
N GLU A 616 -17.52 -26.56 -36.89
CA GLU A 616 -17.43 -27.33 -38.16
C GLU A 616 -16.01 -27.20 -38.74
N GLU A 617 -15.07 -28.02 -38.23
CA GLU A 617 -13.87 -28.46 -38.94
C GLU A 617 -13.91 -29.98 -39.13
#